data_31af47f47e8e84d4182230e12797be65
#
_entry.id   31af47f47e8e84d4182230e12797be65
#
_cell.length_a   1.000
_cell.length_b   1.000
_cell.length_c   1.000
_cell.angle_alpha   90.00
_cell.angle_beta   90.00
_cell.angle_gamma   90.00
#
_symmetry.space_group_name_H-M   'P 1'
#
loop_
_entity.id
_entity.type
_entity.pdbx_description
1 polymer ?
#
loop_
_entity_poly.entity_id
_entity_poly.type
_entity_poly.pdbx_seq_one_letter_code
_entity_poly.pdbx_strand_id
1 'polypeptide(L)'
;HYTTMFNLAVIQFGLEKYAEALATVDRFLAESKSEKPEHQSFRAGILANLERHDEAAAIYKDLIAKNPNDKRILMNAVAALQNADKQDQANALLEDAYKRGMLTESRELRALYIGYMNASRWDDTQKVIDAGVSKGVLQPGPDLARDYQILAQNAYADDKIPLAIDLYGKAAPMAADGEAYLNLAKVLEYSGKKAEAKAAAQKALDKGVKKPEEAKGILSR
;
A
#
# COMPACT_ATOMS: atom_id res chain seq x y z
N HIS A 1 21.84 11.95 33.56
CA HIS A 1 22.28 10.53 33.48
C HIS A 1 21.44 9.73 32.49
N TYR A 2 20.10 9.65 32.66
CA TYR A 2 19.25 8.86 31.76
C TYR A 2 19.19 9.43 30.33
N THR A 3 19.10 10.75 30.17
CA THR A 3 19.15 11.40 28.85
C THR A 3 20.45 11.06 28.10
N THR A 4 21.59 11.09 28.81
CA THR A 4 22.88 10.73 28.23
C THR A 4 22.92 9.27 27.77
N MET A 5 22.36 8.38 28.58
CA MET A 5 22.30 6.95 28.26
C MET A 5 21.40 6.67 27.03
N PHE A 6 20.24 7.32 26.96
CA PHE A 6 19.37 7.19 25.77
C PHE A 6 20.03 7.77 24.52
N ASN A 7 20.67 8.94 24.63
CA ASN A 7 21.39 9.54 23.51
C ASN A 7 22.54 8.65 23.02
N LEU A 8 23.23 7.95 23.94
CA LEU A 8 24.25 6.97 23.54
C LEU A 8 23.64 5.84 22.71
N ALA A 9 22.50 5.31 23.10
CA ALA A 9 21.80 4.28 22.33
C ALA A 9 21.41 4.78 20.94
N VAL A 10 20.95 6.04 20.82
CA VAL A 10 20.62 6.67 19.55
C VAL A 10 21.85 6.80 18.64
N ILE A 11 22.98 7.20 19.20
CA ILE A 11 24.24 7.30 18.46
C ILE A 11 24.71 5.91 18.00
N GLN A 12 24.67 4.92 18.88
CA GLN A 12 25.02 3.54 18.52
C GLN A 12 24.12 3.00 17.39
N PHE A 13 22.84 3.28 17.45
CA PHE A 13 21.89 2.94 16.38
C PHE A 13 22.29 3.61 15.06
N GLY A 14 22.59 4.91 15.08
CA GLY A 14 23.02 5.66 13.90
C GLY A 14 24.34 5.16 13.30
N LEU A 15 25.17 4.51 14.11
CA LEU A 15 26.42 3.84 13.68
C LEU A 15 26.19 2.37 13.30
N GLU A 16 24.95 1.92 13.19
CA GLU A 16 24.56 0.54 12.89
C GLU A 16 25.05 -0.50 13.91
N LYS A 17 25.42 -0.04 15.10
CA LYS A 17 25.82 -0.90 16.22
C LYS A 17 24.60 -1.37 17.00
N TYR A 18 23.74 -2.14 16.34
CA TYR A 18 22.43 -2.48 16.85
C TYR A 18 22.45 -3.32 18.14
N ALA A 19 23.38 -4.27 18.26
CA ALA A 19 23.51 -5.06 19.48
C ALA A 19 23.92 -4.20 20.69
N GLU A 20 24.86 -3.26 20.48
CA GLU A 20 25.27 -2.31 21.52
C GLU A 20 24.14 -1.35 21.88
N ALA A 21 23.42 -0.85 20.86
CA ALA A 21 22.26 0.03 21.07
C ALA A 21 21.17 -0.66 21.88
N LEU A 22 20.89 -1.94 21.60
CA LEU A 22 19.93 -2.73 22.35
C LEU A 22 20.33 -2.86 23.82
N ALA A 23 21.58 -3.25 24.09
CA ALA A 23 22.08 -3.36 25.45
C ALA A 23 21.95 -2.02 26.21
N THR A 24 22.28 -0.91 25.56
CA THR A 24 22.20 0.43 26.16
C THR A 24 20.74 0.85 26.42
N VAL A 25 19.84 0.64 25.48
CA VAL A 25 18.41 1.00 25.67
C VAL A 25 17.73 0.10 26.69
N ASP A 26 18.09 -1.18 26.75
CA ASP A 26 17.56 -2.10 27.76
C ASP A 26 17.96 -1.67 29.17
N ARG A 27 19.22 -1.29 29.35
CA ARG A 27 19.69 -0.72 30.60
C ARG A 27 18.99 0.60 30.94
N PHE A 28 18.87 1.49 29.97
CA PHE A 28 18.12 2.74 30.13
C PHE A 28 16.70 2.49 30.63
N LEU A 29 15.97 1.58 29.99
CA LEU A 29 14.58 1.27 30.35
C LEU A 29 14.49 0.63 31.74
N ALA A 30 15.42 -0.27 32.07
CA ALA A 30 15.46 -0.92 33.39
C ALA A 30 15.71 0.07 34.54
N GLU A 31 16.63 1.03 34.33
CA GLU A 31 17.02 2.00 35.37
C GLU A 31 16.04 3.19 35.44
N SER A 32 15.61 3.73 34.30
CA SER A 32 14.72 4.90 34.26
C SER A 32 13.26 4.60 34.55
N LYS A 33 12.84 3.33 34.36
CA LYS A 33 11.43 2.90 34.42
C LYS A 33 10.54 3.69 33.45
N SER A 34 11.09 4.14 32.33
CA SER A 34 10.35 4.93 31.35
C SER A 34 9.27 4.12 30.66
N GLU A 35 8.06 4.64 30.68
CA GLU A 35 6.90 4.10 29.93
C GLU A 35 6.58 4.92 28.68
N LYS A 36 7.45 5.87 28.29
CA LYS A 36 7.23 6.71 27.11
C LYS A 36 7.18 5.86 25.84
N PRO A 37 6.13 6.04 25.02
CA PRO A 37 5.99 5.27 23.76
C PRO A 37 7.20 5.37 22.83
N GLU A 38 7.82 6.54 22.74
CA GLU A 38 9.00 6.76 21.91
C GLU A 38 10.21 5.92 22.32
N HIS A 39 10.40 5.66 23.62
CA HIS A 39 11.49 4.83 24.11
C HIS A 39 11.25 3.35 23.78
N GLN A 40 10.03 2.89 23.92
CA GLN A 40 9.62 1.52 23.55
C GLN A 40 9.67 1.32 22.03
N SER A 41 9.20 2.30 21.27
CA SER A 41 9.28 2.26 19.80
C SER A 41 10.72 2.21 19.31
N PHE A 42 11.63 2.95 19.96
CA PHE A 42 13.04 2.93 19.62
C PHE A 42 13.65 1.54 19.87
N ARG A 43 13.33 0.91 21.00
CA ARG A 43 13.75 -0.47 21.27
C ARG A 43 13.24 -1.43 20.20
N ALA A 44 11.96 -1.31 19.82
CA ALA A 44 11.37 -2.13 18.76
C ALA A 44 12.07 -1.94 17.41
N GLY A 45 12.45 -0.70 17.09
CA GLY A 45 13.23 -0.40 15.87
C GLY A 45 14.61 -1.06 15.87
N ILE A 46 15.30 -1.09 17.02
CA ILE A 46 16.57 -1.81 17.16
C ILE A 46 16.36 -3.31 16.94
N LEU A 47 15.36 -3.90 17.57
CA LEU A 47 15.03 -5.32 17.41
C LEU A 47 14.71 -5.69 15.98
N ALA A 48 13.99 -4.82 15.25
CA ALA A 48 13.69 -5.02 13.84
C ALA A 48 14.96 -5.04 12.98
N ASN A 49 15.94 -4.16 13.28
CA ASN A 49 17.23 -4.14 12.59
C ASN A 49 18.12 -5.34 12.94
N LEU A 50 17.88 -5.98 14.07
CA LEU A 50 18.50 -7.26 14.44
C LEU A 50 17.74 -8.47 13.90
N GLU A 51 16.76 -8.26 13.03
CA GLU A 51 15.87 -9.29 12.49
C GLU A 51 15.06 -10.05 13.57
N ARG A 52 14.92 -9.46 14.75
CA ARG A 52 14.09 -9.98 15.85
C ARG A 52 12.67 -9.42 15.72
N HIS A 53 12.03 -9.74 14.60
CA HIS A 53 10.76 -9.13 14.19
C HIS A 53 9.58 -9.49 15.10
N ASP A 54 9.54 -10.71 15.64
CA ASP A 54 8.46 -11.12 16.54
C ASP A 54 8.48 -10.32 17.85
N GLU A 55 9.65 -10.05 18.39
CA GLU A 55 9.80 -9.24 19.59
C GLU A 55 9.45 -7.78 19.31
N ALA A 56 9.85 -7.23 18.17
CA ALA A 56 9.46 -5.89 17.73
C ALA A 56 7.93 -5.78 17.58
N ALA A 57 7.31 -6.75 16.92
CA ALA A 57 5.85 -6.79 16.73
C ALA A 57 5.10 -6.85 18.07
N ALA A 58 5.59 -7.62 19.04
CA ALA A 58 4.99 -7.71 20.37
C ALA A 58 5.01 -6.36 21.11
N ILE A 59 6.12 -5.61 21.00
CA ILE A 59 6.21 -4.25 21.58
C ILE A 59 5.19 -3.32 20.94
N TYR A 60 5.08 -3.32 19.61
CA TYR A 60 4.11 -2.47 18.92
C TYR A 60 2.67 -2.82 19.23
N LYS A 61 2.34 -4.10 19.38
CA LYS A 61 1.01 -4.53 19.82
C LYS A 61 0.64 -3.94 21.18
N ASP A 62 1.56 -3.98 22.15
CA ASP A 62 1.37 -3.40 23.47
C ASP A 62 1.21 -1.87 23.38
N LEU A 63 2.05 -1.21 22.58
CA LEU A 63 1.97 0.24 22.39
C LEU A 63 0.64 0.67 21.75
N ILE A 64 0.12 -0.06 20.78
CA ILE A 64 -1.19 0.20 20.17
C ILE A 64 -2.31 0.05 21.20
N ALA A 65 -2.27 -1.00 22.02
CA ALA A 65 -3.27 -1.23 23.05
C ALA A 65 -3.32 -0.06 24.05
N LYS A 66 -2.17 0.51 24.40
CA LYS A 66 -2.06 1.66 25.31
C LYS A 66 -2.31 3.00 24.64
N ASN A 67 -2.09 3.11 23.33
CA ASN A 67 -2.17 4.36 22.56
C ASN A 67 -2.97 4.13 21.25
N PRO A 68 -4.28 3.79 21.33
CA PRO A 68 -5.04 3.32 20.17
C PRO A 68 -5.28 4.38 19.10
N ASN A 69 -5.11 5.66 19.43
CA ASN A 69 -5.32 6.79 18.52
C ASN A 69 -3.99 7.39 17.99
N ASP A 70 -2.85 6.81 18.33
CA ASP A 70 -1.56 7.27 17.83
C ASP A 70 -1.24 6.62 16.48
N LYS A 71 -1.45 7.40 15.41
CA LYS A 71 -1.23 6.95 14.03
C LYS A 71 0.24 6.57 13.76
N ARG A 72 1.19 7.27 14.36
CA ARG A 72 2.61 6.99 14.18
C ARG A 72 2.97 5.60 14.73
N ILE A 73 2.49 5.27 15.91
CA ILE A 73 2.67 3.93 16.51
C ILE A 73 2.02 2.88 15.61
N LEU A 74 0.81 3.13 15.15
CA LEU A 74 0.09 2.23 14.24
C LEU A 74 0.92 1.94 12.98
N MET A 75 1.40 2.97 12.30
CA MET A 75 2.14 2.80 11.04
C MET A 75 3.49 2.12 11.26
N ASN A 76 4.15 2.38 12.37
CA ASN A 76 5.37 1.66 12.75
C ASN A 76 5.09 0.18 13.02
N ALA A 77 3.98 -0.13 13.68
CA ALA A 77 3.55 -1.51 13.91
C ALA A 77 3.24 -2.25 12.59
N VAL A 78 2.56 -1.58 11.68
CA VAL A 78 2.29 -2.13 10.34
C VAL A 78 3.59 -2.48 9.62
N ALA A 79 4.55 -1.55 9.61
CA ALA A 79 5.87 -1.78 8.99
C ALA A 79 6.61 -2.95 9.65
N ALA A 80 6.61 -3.04 10.98
CA ALA A 80 7.25 -4.12 11.72
C ALA A 80 6.62 -5.48 11.40
N LEU A 81 5.29 -5.55 11.31
CA LEU A 81 4.57 -6.78 10.95
C LEU A 81 4.85 -7.20 9.50
N GLN A 82 4.92 -6.24 8.59
CA GLN A 82 5.30 -6.52 7.19
C GLN A 82 6.72 -7.06 7.09
N ASN A 83 7.66 -6.49 7.81
CA ASN A 83 9.05 -6.96 7.86
C ASN A 83 9.18 -8.35 8.51
N ALA A 84 8.27 -8.69 9.40
CA ALA A 84 8.17 -10.02 10.02
C ALA A 84 7.41 -11.05 9.15
N ASP A 85 7.05 -10.69 7.93
CA ASP A 85 6.21 -11.52 7.03
C ASP A 85 4.83 -11.85 7.62
N LYS A 86 4.33 -10.97 8.48
CA LYS A 86 3.01 -11.08 9.12
C LYS A 86 1.99 -10.16 8.45
N GLN A 87 1.84 -10.31 7.14
CA GLN A 87 1.03 -9.42 6.32
C GLN A 87 -0.45 -9.39 6.75
N ASP A 88 -1.02 -10.54 7.14
CA ASP A 88 -2.42 -10.61 7.59
C ASP A 88 -2.65 -9.78 8.86
N GLN A 89 -1.69 -9.79 9.78
CA GLN A 89 -1.78 -8.98 11.00
C GLN A 89 -1.63 -7.49 10.69
N ALA A 90 -0.73 -7.12 9.77
CA ALA A 90 -0.59 -5.75 9.30
C ALA A 90 -1.88 -5.25 8.65
N ASN A 91 -2.50 -6.06 7.79
CA ASN A 91 -3.77 -5.74 7.15
C ASN A 91 -4.90 -5.55 8.18
N ALA A 92 -4.96 -6.40 9.20
CA ALA A 92 -5.97 -6.29 10.26
C ALA A 92 -5.85 -4.96 11.04
N LEU A 93 -4.63 -4.50 11.33
CA LEU A 93 -4.40 -3.20 11.98
C LEU A 93 -4.86 -2.04 11.10
N LEU A 94 -4.52 -2.07 9.82
CA LEU A 94 -4.92 -1.04 8.86
C LEU A 94 -6.44 -1.03 8.64
N GLU A 95 -7.06 -2.20 8.56
CA GLU A 95 -8.52 -2.33 8.40
C GLU A 95 -9.27 -1.76 9.61
N ASP A 96 -8.84 -2.06 10.83
CA ASP A 96 -9.40 -1.49 12.05
C ASP A 96 -9.26 0.04 12.06
N ALA A 97 -8.09 0.55 11.75
CA ALA A 97 -7.83 1.98 11.66
C ALA A 97 -8.70 2.66 10.59
N TYR A 98 -8.90 2.02 9.45
CA TYR A 98 -9.78 2.51 8.40
C TYR A 98 -11.24 2.61 8.86
N LYS A 99 -11.75 1.57 9.51
CA LYS A 99 -13.11 1.56 10.07
C LYS A 99 -13.31 2.66 11.12
N ARG A 100 -12.26 2.99 11.86
CA ARG A 100 -12.26 4.06 12.87
C ARG A 100 -12.04 5.46 12.28
N GLY A 101 -11.88 5.59 10.97
CA GLY A 101 -11.65 6.87 10.30
C GLY A 101 -10.25 7.45 10.50
N MET A 102 -9.28 6.66 10.91
CA MET A 102 -7.90 7.11 11.17
C MET A 102 -7.07 7.29 9.90
N LEU A 103 -7.40 6.57 8.82
CA LEU A 103 -6.65 6.65 7.57
C LEU A 103 -7.17 7.79 6.71
N THR A 104 -6.50 8.94 6.77
CA THR A 104 -6.94 10.18 6.12
C THR A 104 -6.03 10.62 4.97
N GLU A 105 -4.86 10.01 4.83
CA GLU A 105 -3.88 10.34 3.79
C GLU A 105 -3.84 9.27 2.71
N SER A 106 -3.49 9.69 1.47
CA SER A 106 -3.44 8.78 0.33
C SER A 106 -2.49 7.60 0.53
N ARG A 107 -1.33 7.84 1.12
CA ARG A 107 -0.35 6.77 1.42
C ARG A 107 -0.89 5.72 2.39
N GLU A 108 -1.72 6.13 3.33
CA GLU A 108 -2.33 5.25 4.33
C GLU A 108 -3.42 4.37 3.70
N LEU A 109 -4.30 4.97 2.90
CA LEU A 109 -5.29 4.21 2.12
C LEU A 109 -4.61 3.26 1.16
N ARG A 110 -3.53 3.71 0.52
CA ARG A 110 -2.76 2.87 -0.40
C ARG A 110 -2.13 1.68 0.31
N ALA A 111 -1.55 1.86 1.51
CA ALA A 111 -1.04 0.76 2.31
C ALA A 111 -2.11 -0.30 2.58
N LEU A 112 -3.33 0.13 2.92
CA LEU A 112 -4.45 -0.77 3.15
C LEU A 112 -4.85 -1.53 1.88
N TYR A 113 -5.14 -0.83 0.77
CA TYR A 113 -5.65 -1.52 -0.41
C TYR A 113 -4.58 -2.35 -1.13
N ILE A 114 -3.30 -1.97 -1.08
CA ILE A 114 -2.22 -2.83 -1.57
C ILE A 114 -2.12 -4.10 -0.73
N GLY A 115 -2.28 -4.00 0.58
CA GLY A 115 -2.38 -5.17 1.45
C GLY A 115 -3.54 -6.10 1.06
N TYR A 116 -4.70 -5.54 0.74
CA TYR A 116 -5.83 -6.29 0.22
C TYR A 116 -5.53 -6.95 -1.14
N MET A 117 -4.89 -6.21 -2.06
CA MET A 117 -4.48 -6.75 -3.37
C MET A 117 -3.55 -7.95 -3.21
N ASN A 118 -2.54 -7.83 -2.34
CA ASN A 118 -1.59 -8.91 -2.09
C ASN A 118 -2.26 -10.14 -1.45
N ALA A 119 -3.36 -9.95 -0.73
CA ALA A 119 -4.18 -11.02 -0.17
C ALA A 119 -5.29 -11.50 -1.13
N SER A 120 -5.31 -11.03 -2.37
CA SER A 120 -6.37 -11.32 -3.37
C SER A 120 -7.78 -10.92 -2.91
N ARG A 121 -7.89 -9.92 -2.05
CA ARG A 121 -9.15 -9.36 -1.58
C ARG A 121 -9.58 -8.23 -2.52
N TRP A 122 -9.96 -8.59 -3.73
CA TRP A 122 -10.20 -7.65 -4.84
C TRP A 122 -11.40 -6.74 -4.62
N ASP A 123 -12.49 -7.24 -4.05
CA ASP A 123 -13.68 -6.43 -3.75
C ASP A 123 -13.37 -5.38 -2.68
N ASP A 124 -12.63 -5.76 -1.64
CA ASP A 124 -12.22 -4.83 -0.59
C ASP A 124 -11.26 -3.77 -1.14
N THR A 125 -10.33 -4.16 -2.01
CA THR A 125 -9.44 -3.25 -2.71
C THR A 125 -10.22 -2.19 -3.48
N GLN A 126 -11.19 -2.61 -4.29
CA GLN A 126 -12.00 -1.70 -5.10
C GLN A 126 -12.82 -0.74 -4.23
N LYS A 127 -13.42 -1.23 -3.15
CA LYS A 127 -14.20 -0.39 -2.23
C LYS A 127 -13.34 0.73 -1.62
N VAL A 128 -12.13 0.42 -1.18
CA VAL A 128 -11.23 1.42 -0.60
C VAL A 128 -10.78 2.43 -1.65
N ILE A 129 -10.41 1.98 -2.84
CA ILE A 129 -10.01 2.87 -3.95
C ILE A 129 -11.17 3.79 -4.33
N ASP A 130 -12.35 3.24 -4.59
CA ASP A 130 -13.51 4.02 -5.00
C ASP A 130 -13.92 5.06 -3.94
N ALA A 131 -13.90 4.68 -2.67
CA ALA A 131 -14.16 5.60 -1.57
C ALA A 131 -13.09 6.70 -1.48
N GLY A 132 -11.83 6.35 -1.64
CA GLY A 132 -10.72 7.30 -1.61
C GLY A 132 -10.77 8.30 -2.76
N VAL A 133 -11.13 7.86 -3.96
CA VAL A 133 -11.34 8.72 -5.13
C VAL A 133 -12.54 9.64 -4.91
N SER A 134 -13.66 9.10 -4.46
CA SER A 134 -14.88 9.86 -4.20
C SER A 134 -14.68 10.97 -3.17
N LYS A 135 -13.88 10.72 -2.14
CA LYS A 135 -13.55 11.69 -1.10
C LYS A 135 -12.45 12.66 -1.50
N GLY A 136 -11.83 12.49 -2.66
CA GLY A 136 -10.71 13.31 -3.12
C GLY A 136 -9.38 13.04 -2.40
N VAL A 137 -9.27 11.97 -1.63
CA VAL A 137 -8.02 11.57 -0.96
C VAL A 137 -7.05 10.93 -1.94
N LEU A 138 -7.56 10.06 -2.82
CA LEU A 138 -6.78 9.47 -3.91
C LEU A 138 -6.94 10.33 -5.16
N GLN A 139 -5.84 10.93 -5.60
CA GLN A 139 -5.83 11.80 -6.76
C GLN A 139 -5.55 11.02 -8.05
N PRO A 140 -6.15 11.42 -9.18
CA PRO A 140 -5.82 10.85 -10.49
C PRO A 140 -4.32 10.96 -10.79
N GLY A 141 -3.77 9.88 -11.34
CA GLY A 141 -2.37 9.84 -11.72
C GLY A 141 -1.92 8.44 -12.13
N PRO A 142 -0.65 8.31 -12.60
CA PRO A 142 -0.12 7.05 -13.10
C PRO A 142 -0.14 5.90 -12.08
N ASP A 143 0.06 6.18 -10.80
CA ASP A 143 0.03 5.17 -9.75
C ASP A 143 -1.37 4.60 -9.55
N LEU A 144 -2.39 5.47 -9.46
CA LEU A 144 -3.77 5.04 -9.35
C LEU A 144 -4.24 4.32 -10.63
N ALA A 145 -3.80 4.78 -11.80
CA ALA A 145 -4.05 4.11 -13.07
C ALA A 145 -3.52 2.67 -13.07
N ARG A 146 -2.31 2.47 -12.58
CA ARG A 146 -1.72 1.13 -12.48
C ARG A 146 -2.54 0.22 -11.56
N ASP A 147 -2.97 0.73 -10.43
CA ASP A 147 -3.75 -0.03 -9.46
C ASP A 147 -5.11 -0.43 -10.04
N TYR A 148 -5.80 0.47 -10.75
CA TYR A 148 -7.01 0.13 -11.49
C TYR A 148 -6.78 -0.90 -12.61
N GLN A 149 -5.64 -0.85 -13.30
CA GLN A 149 -5.30 -1.84 -14.32
C GLN A 149 -5.13 -3.24 -13.72
N ILE A 150 -4.51 -3.35 -12.54
CA ILE A 150 -4.39 -4.64 -11.83
C ILE A 150 -5.77 -5.20 -11.49
N LEU A 151 -6.68 -4.36 -10.97
CA LEU A 151 -8.05 -4.77 -10.72
C LEU A 151 -8.77 -5.19 -12.00
N ALA A 152 -8.57 -4.46 -13.10
CA ALA A 152 -9.17 -4.77 -14.39
C ALA A 152 -8.68 -6.10 -14.96
N GLN A 153 -7.38 -6.39 -14.86
CA GLN A 153 -6.80 -7.66 -15.27
C GLN A 153 -7.38 -8.83 -14.48
N ASN A 154 -7.53 -8.67 -13.17
CA ASN A 154 -8.16 -9.67 -12.33
C ASN A 154 -9.64 -9.88 -12.72
N ALA A 155 -10.39 -8.81 -12.91
CA ALA A 155 -11.78 -8.89 -13.33
C ALA A 155 -11.91 -9.61 -14.68
N TYR A 156 -11.01 -9.34 -15.63
CA TYR A 156 -10.98 -10.02 -16.91
C TYR A 156 -10.69 -11.52 -16.75
N ALA A 157 -9.70 -11.86 -15.94
CA ALA A 157 -9.33 -13.26 -15.68
C ALA A 157 -10.48 -14.06 -15.02
N ASP A 158 -11.31 -13.38 -14.22
CA ASP A 158 -12.50 -13.96 -13.57
C ASP A 158 -13.76 -13.89 -14.45
N ASP A 159 -13.62 -13.58 -15.73
CA ASP A 159 -14.72 -13.43 -16.70
C ASP A 159 -15.74 -12.35 -16.31
N LYS A 160 -15.34 -11.39 -15.48
CA LYS A 160 -16.16 -10.23 -15.12
C LYS A 160 -15.94 -9.10 -16.14
N ILE A 161 -16.36 -9.34 -17.36
CA ILE A 161 -16.05 -8.47 -18.51
C ILE A 161 -16.59 -7.04 -18.34
N PRO A 162 -17.85 -6.80 -17.92
CA PRO A 162 -18.32 -5.44 -17.70
C PRO A 162 -17.49 -4.66 -16.67
N LEU A 163 -17.07 -5.34 -15.60
CA LEU A 163 -16.21 -4.74 -14.57
C LEU A 163 -14.83 -4.41 -15.14
N ALA A 164 -14.23 -5.31 -15.93
CA ALA A 164 -12.94 -5.07 -16.57
C ALA A 164 -12.99 -3.83 -17.49
N ILE A 165 -14.05 -3.68 -18.26
CA ILE A 165 -14.27 -2.50 -19.12
C ILE A 165 -14.34 -1.22 -18.28
N ASP A 166 -15.13 -1.22 -17.19
CA ASP A 166 -15.25 -0.08 -16.29
C ASP A 166 -13.89 0.31 -15.68
N LEU A 167 -13.16 -0.66 -15.17
CA LEU A 167 -11.88 -0.43 -14.50
C LEU A 167 -10.78 0.04 -15.47
N TYR A 168 -10.67 -0.55 -16.64
CA TYR A 168 -9.77 -0.03 -17.69
C TYR A 168 -10.18 1.37 -18.14
N GLY A 169 -11.48 1.63 -18.25
CA GLY A 169 -12.02 2.95 -18.58
C GLY A 169 -11.65 4.02 -17.56
N LYS A 170 -11.60 3.67 -16.28
CA LYS A 170 -11.12 4.56 -15.20
C LYS A 170 -9.61 4.76 -15.26
N ALA A 171 -8.83 3.72 -15.54
CA ALA A 171 -7.38 3.77 -15.60
C ALA A 171 -6.85 4.57 -16.79
N ALA A 172 -7.44 4.38 -17.96
CA ALA A 172 -6.88 4.83 -19.23
C ALA A 172 -6.63 6.34 -19.32
N PRO A 173 -7.55 7.24 -18.90
CA PRO A 173 -7.33 8.68 -18.99
C PRO A 173 -6.17 9.18 -18.12
N MET A 174 -5.90 8.53 -16.99
CA MET A 174 -4.88 8.97 -16.03
C MET A 174 -3.56 8.20 -16.12
N ALA A 175 -3.48 7.18 -16.98
CA ALA A 175 -2.26 6.43 -17.23
C ALA A 175 -1.22 7.29 -17.97
N ALA A 176 0.07 6.99 -17.76
CA ALA A 176 1.16 7.73 -18.37
C ALA A 176 1.25 7.52 -19.90
N ASP A 177 0.79 6.37 -20.39
CA ASP A 177 0.81 5.99 -21.81
C ASP A 177 -0.54 5.42 -22.27
N GLY A 178 -0.57 4.89 -23.49
CA GLY A 178 -1.79 4.35 -24.11
C GLY A 178 -2.08 2.89 -23.81
N GLU A 179 -1.28 2.20 -23.00
CA GLU A 179 -1.43 0.76 -22.79
C GLU A 179 -2.79 0.40 -22.13
N ALA A 180 -3.28 1.20 -21.20
CA ALA A 180 -4.59 0.98 -20.58
C ALA A 180 -5.73 1.16 -21.60
N TYR A 181 -5.64 2.12 -22.51
CA TYR A 181 -6.57 2.26 -23.63
C TYR A 181 -6.52 1.07 -24.56
N LEU A 182 -5.34 0.53 -24.86
CA LEU A 182 -5.19 -0.67 -25.69
C LEU A 182 -5.86 -1.88 -25.01
N ASN A 183 -5.64 -2.08 -23.73
CA ASN A 183 -6.29 -3.15 -22.98
C ASN A 183 -7.81 -2.98 -22.95
N LEU A 184 -8.30 -1.74 -22.77
CA LEU A 184 -9.73 -1.42 -22.88
C LEU A 184 -10.27 -1.81 -24.26
N ALA A 185 -9.58 -1.43 -25.31
CA ALA A 185 -9.98 -1.74 -26.69
C ALA A 185 -10.08 -3.25 -26.92
N LYS A 186 -9.10 -4.03 -26.44
CA LYS A 186 -9.12 -5.49 -26.55
C LYS A 186 -10.32 -6.12 -25.84
N VAL A 187 -10.63 -5.67 -24.63
CA VAL A 187 -11.77 -6.20 -23.86
C VAL A 187 -13.11 -5.80 -24.52
N LEU A 188 -13.21 -4.56 -25.02
CA LEU A 188 -14.38 -4.09 -25.76
C LEU A 188 -14.60 -4.91 -27.05
N GLU A 189 -13.53 -5.17 -27.80
CA GLU A 189 -13.60 -6.01 -29.00
C GLU A 189 -14.05 -7.43 -28.64
N TYR A 190 -13.47 -8.03 -27.62
CA TYR A 190 -13.84 -9.35 -27.13
C TYR A 190 -15.33 -9.42 -26.75
N SER A 191 -15.88 -8.36 -26.17
CA SER A 191 -17.31 -8.29 -25.79
C SER A 191 -18.24 -7.91 -26.95
N GLY A 192 -17.73 -7.75 -28.17
CA GLY A 192 -18.51 -7.40 -29.36
C GLY A 192 -18.84 -5.91 -29.50
N LYS A 193 -18.28 -5.04 -28.66
CA LYS A 193 -18.50 -3.58 -28.70
C LYS A 193 -17.49 -2.92 -29.65
N LYS A 194 -17.65 -3.20 -30.95
CA LYS A 194 -16.66 -2.82 -31.99
C LYS A 194 -16.43 -1.32 -32.10
N ALA A 195 -17.48 -0.51 -32.10
CA ALA A 195 -17.36 0.94 -32.23
C ALA A 195 -16.57 1.55 -31.05
N GLU A 196 -16.90 1.13 -29.82
CA GLU A 196 -16.21 1.56 -28.61
C GLU A 196 -14.76 1.07 -28.61
N ALA A 197 -14.52 -0.17 -29.07
CA ALA A 197 -13.17 -0.74 -29.19
C ALA A 197 -12.29 0.09 -30.14
N LYS A 198 -12.81 0.50 -31.27
CA LYS A 198 -12.09 1.36 -32.22
C LYS A 198 -11.77 2.73 -31.63
N ALA A 199 -12.73 3.34 -30.92
CA ALA A 199 -12.50 4.62 -30.26
C ALA A 199 -11.36 4.51 -29.20
N ALA A 200 -11.36 3.45 -28.39
CA ALA A 200 -10.32 3.20 -27.42
C ALA A 200 -8.97 2.92 -28.09
N ALA A 201 -8.94 2.14 -29.16
CA ALA A 201 -7.72 1.85 -29.95
C ALA A 201 -7.10 3.14 -30.51
N GLN A 202 -7.91 4.07 -31.02
CA GLN A 202 -7.41 5.36 -31.50
C GLN A 202 -6.77 6.17 -30.37
N LYS A 203 -7.42 6.23 -29.21
CA LYS A 203 -6.86 6.91 -28.01
C LYS A 203 -5.56 6.26 -27.55
N ALA A 204 -5.46 4.94 -27.67
CA ALA A 204 -4.22 4.21 -27.38
C ALA A 204 -3.07 4.67 -28.28
N LEU A 205 -3.31 4.78 -29.58
CA LEU A 205 -2.32 5.27 -30.54
C LEU A 205 -1.92 6.73 -30.26
N ASP A 206 -2.91 7.57 -30.01
CA ASP A 206 -2.68 9.01 -29.74
C ASP A 206 -1.82 9.22 -28.48
N LYS A 207 -1.99 8.37 -27.48
CA LYS A 207 -1.25 8.45 -26.20
C LYS A 207 0.10 7.71 -26.23
N GLY A 208 0.26 6.81 -27.18
CA GLY A 208 1.49 6.03 -27.39
C GLY A 208 1.45 4.65 -26.72
N VAL A 209 1.69 3.62 -27.51
CA VAL A 209 1.74 2.22 -27.08
C VAL A 209 3.00 1.55 -27.60
N LYS A 210 3.43 0.49 -26.91
CA LYS A 210 4.64 -0.27 -27.26
C LYS A 210 4.47 -1.03 -28.58
N LYS A 211 3.26 -1.53 -28.86
CA LYS A 211 2.91 -2.30 -30.06
C LYS A 211 1.76 -1.63 -30.82
N PRO A 212 2.05 -0.57 -31.61
CA PRO A 212 1.02 0.16 -32.35
C PRO A 212 0.20 -0.71 -33.29
N GLU A 213 0.80 -1.77 -33.82
CA GLU A 213 0.15 -2.71 -34.74
C GLU A 213 -1.07 -3.41 -34.11
N GLU A 214 -1.08 -3.64 -32.82
CA GLU A 214 -2.24 -4.23 -32.12
C GLU A 214 -3.44 -3.28 -32.16
N ALA A 215 -3.22 -2.01 -31.86
CA ALA A 215 -4.26 -0.98 -31.93
C ALA A 215 -4.75 -0.76 -33.36
N LYS A 216 -3.83 -0.70 -34.33
CA LYS A 216 -4.17 -0.58 -35.75
C LYS A 216 -4.99 -1.78 -36.25
N GLY A 217 -4.68 -2.98 -35.77
CA GLY A 217 -5.46 -4.18 -36.05
C GLY A 217 -6.90 -4.08 -35.61
N ILE A 218 -7.17 -3.52 -34.43
CA ILE A 218 -8.53 -3.29 -33.92
C ILE A 218 -9.26 -2.26 -34.80
N LEU A 219 -8.59 -1.18 -35.18
CA LEU A 219 -9.16 -0.13 -36.03
C LEU A 219 -9.58 -0.65 -37.42
N SER A 220 -8.92 -1.69 -37.94
CA SER A 220 -9.15 -2.24 -39.29
C SER A 220 -10.24 -3.32 -39.33
N ARG A 221 -10.76 -3.78 -38.24
CA ARG A 221 -11.82 -4.82 -38.14
C ARG A 221 -13.20 -4.21 -37.97
#